data_e0968128d067e2eab1a19a0577b2be76
#
_entry.id   e0968128d067e2eab1a19a0577b2be76
#
_cell.length_a   1.000
_cell.length_b   1.000
_cell.length_c   1.000
_cell.angle_alpha   90.00
_cell.angle_beta   90.00
_cell.angle_gamma   90.00
#
_symmetry.space_group_name_H-M   'P 1'
#
loop_
_entity.id
_entity.type
_entity.pdbx_description
1 polymer ?
#
loop_
_entity_poly.entity_id
_entity_poly.type
_entity_poly.pdbx_seq_one_letter_code
_entity_poly.pdbx_strand_id
1 'polypeptide(L)'
;AKAQLKAWERGFTGFVSEQTQYNLLSRVPEMEVLPAAEDLGIGVMAYMPLAGGLLTGKTESFDGTRTRQVEEEYGIHIGPENSQFRDFSAVCRELGEPDGVVATAWVLQHPAVDSAIVGVRTVEQLDGLDRAASLVLEPAVMERLDEIFDINLGRRIGKGASPEAHSW
;
A
#
# COMPACT_ATOMS: atom_id res chain seq x y z
N ALA A 1 -8.80 -12.92 -14.36
CA ALA A 1 -8.37 -13.85 -15.41
C ALA A 1 -9.53 -14.29 -16.33
N LYS A 2 -10.59 -14.98 -15.84
CA LYS A 2 -11.66 -15.52 -16.70
C LYS A 2 -12.36 -14.49 -17.60
N ALA A 3 -12.66 -13.30 -17.06
CA ALA A 3 -13.31 -12.24 -17.83
C ALA A 3 -12.39 -11.70 -18.93
N GLN A 4 -11.10 -11.56 -18.65
CA GLN A 4 -10.09 -11.13 -19.62
C GLN A 4 -9.98 -12.12 -20.78
N LEU A 5 -9.88 -13.43 -20.49
CA LEU A 5 -9.84 -14.48 -21.51
C LEU A 5 -11.09 -14.45 -22.38
N LYS A 6 -12.27 -14.27 -21.78
CA LYS A 6 -13.54 -14.17 -22.53
C LYS A 6 -13.61 -12.91 -23.40
N ALA A 7 -13.03 -11.81 -22.98
CA ALA A 7 -12.92 -10.62 -23.82
C ALA A 7 -12.05 -10.91 -25.06
N TRP A 8 -10.89 -11.49 -24.88
CA TRP A 8 -9.97 -11.85 -25.97
C TRP A 8 -10.58 -12.85 -26.95
N GLU A 9 -11.25 -13.90 -26.46
CA GLU A 9 -12.00 -14.85 -27.33
C GLU A 9 -13.03 -14.17 -28.24
N ARG A 10 -13.53 -13.00 -27.81
CA ARG A 10 -14.53 -12.21 -28.56
C ARG A 10 -13.92 -11.04 -29.34
N GLY A 11 -12.60 -10.91 -29.37
CA GLY A 11 -11.89 -9.83 -30.06
C GLY A 11 -11.97 -8.47 -29.33
N PHE A 12 -12.28 -8.45 -28.03
CA PHE A 12 -12.25 -7.25 -27.21
C PHE A 12 -10.91 -7.10 -26.48
N THR A 13 -10.52 -5.87 -26.19
CA THR A 13 -9.31 -5.58 -25.40
C THR A 13 -9.43 -6.12 -23.96
N GLY A 14 -10.64 -6.10 -23.40
CA GLY A 14 -10.87 -6.47 -22.01
C GLY A 14 -10.50 -5.36 -21.03
N PHE A 15 -10.10 -5.76 -19.83
CA PHE A 15 -9.65 -4.82 -18.80
C PHE A 15 -8.23 -4.35 -19.13
N VAL A 16 -7.98 -3.06 -18.98
CA VAL A 16 -6.66 -2.45 -19.23
C VAL A 16 -6.02 -1.96 -17.95
N SER A 17 -6.81 -1.78 -16.88
CA SER A 17 -6.32 -1.41 -15.57
C SER A 17 -7.14 -2.03 -14.45
N GLU A 18 -6.49 -2.24 -13.33
CA GLU A 18 -7.05 -2.67 -12.04
C GLU A 18 -6.76 -1.60 -11.00
N GLN A 19 -7.71 -1.33 -10.12
CA GLN A 19 -7.51 -0.44 -9.00
C GLN A 19 -7.71 -1.22 -7.70
N THR A 20 -6.64 -1.38 -6.94
CA THR A 20 -6.66 -2.18 -5.71
C THR A 20 -6.04 -1.43 -4.53
N GLN A 21 -6.51 -1.77 -3.32
CA GLN A 21 -5.88 -1.28 -2.09
C GLN A 21 -4.55 -2.01 -1.90
N TYR A 22 -3.45 -1.24 -1.90
CA TYR A 22 -2.13 -1.81 -1.73
C TYR A 22 -1.21 -0.86 -0.96
N ASN A 23 -0.67 -1.33 0.15
CA ASN A 23 0.27 -0.63 1.01
C ASN A 23 0.93 -1.63 1.97
N LEU A 24 1.90 -1.18 2.77
CA LEU A 24 2.62 -2.02 3.74
C LEU A 24 1.71 -2.77 4.73
N LEU A 25 0.52 -2.24 5.05
CA LEU A 25 -0.45 -2.89 5.95
C LEU A 25 -1.46 -3.78 5.21
N SER A 26 -1.62 -3.60 3.89
CA SER A 26 -2.59 -4.33 3.06
C SER A 26 -1.88 -4.95 1.85
N ARG A 27 -1.28 -6.13 2.07
CA ARG A 27 -0.46 -6.84 1.09
C ARG A 27 -1.16 -8.02 0.41
N VAL A 28 -2.44 -8.25 0.74
CA VAL A 28 -3.24 -9.34 0.15
C VAL A 28 -3.22 -9.37 -1.39
N PRO A 29 -3.19 -8.23 -2.11
CA PRO A 29 -3.09 -8.24 -3.57
C PRO A 29 -1.88 -8.97 -4.15
N GLU A 30 -0.78 -9.09 -3.40
CA GLU A 30 0.43 -9.84 -3.82
C GLU A 30 0.17 -11.35 -4.01
N MET A 31 -0.92 -11.87 -3.45
CA MET A 31 -1.24 -13.30 -3.54
C MET A 31 -1.88 -13.70 -4.86
N GLU A 32 -2.70 -12.81 -5.46
CA GLU A 32 -3.49 -13.13 -6.66
C GLU A 32 -3.60 -11.95 -7.63
N VAL A 33 -3.93 -10.75 -7.15
CA VAL A 33 -4.27 -9.61 -8.00
C VAL A 33 -3.05 -9.12 -8.78
N LEU A 34 -1.95 -8.85 -8.08
CA LEU A 34 -0.73 -8.32 -8.71
C LEU A 34 -0.10 -9.33 -9.68
N PRO A 35 0.09 -10.61 -9.30
CA PRO A 35 0.57 -11.62 -10.25
C PRO A 35 -0.35 -11.81 -11.46
N ALA A 36 -1.67 -11.77 -11.26
CA ALA A 36 -2.61 -11.92 -12.38
C ALA A 36 -2.61 -10.69 -13.29
N ALA A 37 -2.44 -9.49 -12.75
CA ALA A 37 -2.34 -8.27 -13.54
C ALA A 37 -1.07 -8.28 -14.41
N GLU A 38 0.04 -8.67 -13.84
CA GLU A 38 1.34 -8.81 -14.54
C GLU A 38 1.24 -9.84 -15.67
N ASP A 39 0.70 -11.05 -15.39
CA ASP A 39 0.54 -12.12 -16.38
C ASP A 39 -0.40 -11.72 -17.55
N LEU A 40 -1.41 -10.91 -17.27
CA LEU A 40 -2.42 -10.50 -18.25
C LEU A 40 -2.13 -9.13 -18.90
N GLY A 41 -1.04 -8.46 -18.53
CA GLY A 41 -0.69 -7.12 -19.03
C GLY A 41 -1.72 -6.05 -18.66
N ILE A 42 -2.27 -6.13 -17.44
CA ILE A 42 -3.24 -5.19 -16.89
C ILE A 42 -2.50 -4.22 -15.97
N GLY A 43 -2.58 -2.92 -16.24
CA GLY A 43 -1.95 -1.91 -15.39
C GLY A 43 -2.60 -1.84 -14.00
N VAL A 44 -1.81 -1.61 -12.95
CA VAL A 44 -2.30 -1.54 -11.57
C VAL A 44 -2.16 -0.13 -11.00
N MET A 45 -3.27 0.38 -10.48
CA MET A 45 -3.33 1.63 -9.71
C MET A 45 -3.56 1.30 -8.24
N ALA A 46 -2.53 1.47 -7.41
CA ALA A 46 -2.62 1.23 -5.98
C ALA A 46 -3.28 2.41 -5.25
N TYR A 47 -4.42 2.20 -4.59
CA TYR A 47 -5.02 3.23 -3.75
C TYR A 47 -4.67 3.04 -2.27
N MET A 48 -4.78 4.13 -1.49
CA MET A 48 -4.41 4.20 -0.07
C MET A 48 -2.95 3.78 0.24
N PRO A 49 -1.94 4.24 -0.50
CA PRO A 49 -0.54 3.86 -0.27
C PRO A 49 -0.04 4.21 1.15
N LEU A 50 -0.66 5.19 1.79
CA LEU A 50 -0.36 5.64 3.16
C LEU A 50 -1.29 5.04 4.23
N ALA A 51 -2.12 4.05 3.86
CA ALA A 51 -3.08 3.42 4.78
C ALA A 51 -3.91 4.45 5.58
N GLY A 52 -4.54 5.41 4.86
CA GLY A 52 -5.33 6.48 5.48
C GLY A 52 -4.52 7.49 6.31
N GLY A 53 -3.20 7.44 6.22
CA GLY A 53 -2.27 8.30 6.95
C GLY A 53 -1.50 7.59 8.07
N LEU A 54 -1.79 6.31 8.35
CA LEU A 54 -1.09 5.54 9.37
C LEU A 54 0.42 5.44 9.12
N LEU A 55 0.82 5.40 7.84
CA LEU A 55 2.21 5.27 7.41
C LEU A 55 2.91 6.62 7.20
N THR A 56 2.43 7.70 7.82
CA THR A 56 3.04 9.04 7.70
C THR A 56 3.95 9.42 8.86
N GLY A 57 4.13 8.54 9.85
CA GLY A 57 4.92 8.82 11.06
C GLY A 57 4.28 9.81 12.04
N LYS A 58 3.09 10.34 11.72
CA LYS A 58 2.38 11.31 12.57
C LYS A 58 1.51 10.59 13.59
N THR A 59 2.13 10.06 14.64
CA THR A 59 1.41 9.34 15.71
C THR A 59 0.64 10.26 16.67
N GLU A 60 0.92 11.56 16.68
CA GLU A 60 0.40 12.49 17.71
C GLU A 60 -0.69 13.46 17.26
N SER A 61 -1.04 13.54 15.99
CA SER A 61 -1.90 14.61 15.46
C SER A 61 -3.08 14.20 14.62
N PHE A 62 -3.57 12.98 14.79
CA PHE A 62 -4.84 12.62 14.17
C PHE A 62 -5.99 12.99 15.10
N ASP A 63 -6.75 14.01 14.72
CA ASP A 63 -8.07 14.29 15.27
C ASP A 63 -8.90 12.99 15.22
N GLY A 64 -9.00 12.38 16.37
CA GLY A 64 -9.52 11.10 16.80
C GLY A 64 -10.48 10.27 15.94
N THR A 65 -11.23 10.87 15.00
CA THR A 65 -12.32 10.15 14.31
C THR A 65 -11.84 9.32 13.12
N ARG A 66 -11.00 9.90 12.26
CA ARG A 66 -10.55 9.21 11.04
C ARG A 66 -9.47 8.15 11.34
N THR A 67 -8.56 8.45 12.25
CA THR A 67 -7.54 7.50 12.68
C THR A 67 -8.16 6.28 13.31
N ARG A 68 -9.15 6.48 14.20
CA ARG A 68 -9.86 5.37 14.83
C ARG A 68 -10.58 4.49 13.80
N GLN A 69 -11.24 5.09 12.78
CA GLN A 69 -11.88 4.32 11.71
C GLN A 69 -10.87 3.48 10.94
N VAL A 70 -9.70 4.05 10.63
CA VAL A 70 -8.65 3.34 9.89
C VAL A 70 -7.98 2.28 10.77
N GLU A 71 -7.75 2.56 12.07
CA GLU A 71 -7.27 1.56 13.02
C GLU A 71 -8.24 0.38 13.13
N GLU A 72 -9.56 0.66 13.19
CA GLU A 72 -10.60 -0.36 13.21
C GLU A 72 -10.64 -1.18 11.91
N GLU A 73 -10.50 -0.51 10.76
CA GLU A 73 -10.47 -1.15 9.43
C GLU A 73 -9.29 -2.12 9.29
N TYR A 74 -8.10 -1.70 9.73
CA TYR A 74 -6.90 -2.54 9.68
C TYR A 74 -6.76 -3.46 10.90
N GLY A 75 -7.57 -3.27 11.95
CA GLY A 75 -7.44 -4.02 13.20
C GLY A 75 -6.13 -3.74 13.95
N ILE A 76 -5.58 -2.54 13.77
CA ILE A 76 -4.26 -2.14 14.28
C ILE A 76 -4.43 -0.92 15.17
N HIS A 77 -3.71 -0.91 16.30
CA HIS A 77 -3.61 0.28 17.13
C HIS A 77 -2.27 0.98 16.92
N ILE A 78 -2.32 2.30 16.65
CA ILE A 78 -1.12 3.12 16.51
C ILE A 78 -0.80 3.71 17.89
N GLY A 79 0.22 3.17 18.51
CA GLY A 79 0.72 3.67 19.78
C GLY A 79 2.23 3.43 19.87
N PRO A 80 2.91 4.08 20.82
CA PRO A 80 4.35 3.90 21.00
C PRO A 80 4.73 2.46 21.37
N GLU A 81 3.77 1.66 21.80
CA GLU A 81 3.89 0.23 22.08
C GLU A 81 3.90 -0.63 20.81
N ASN A 82 3.41 -0.13 19.68
CA ASN A 82 3.42 -0.88 18.42
C ASN A 82 4.82 -0.85 17.81
N SER A 83 5.56 -1.96 17.99
CA SER A 83 6.93 -2.10 17.48
C SER A 83 7.02 -1.96 15.96
N GLN A 84 6.02 -2.41 15.23
CA GLN A 84 5.99 -2.39 13.76
C GLN A 84 6.14 -0.97 13.19
N PHE A 85 5.36 0.00 13.70
CA PHE A 85 5.48 1.39 13.27
C PHE A 85 6.77 2.06 13.75
N ARG A 86 7.23 1.72 14.97
CA ARG A 86 8.50 2.22 15.49
C ARG A 86 9.68 1.73 14.64
N ASP A 87 9.69 0.46 14.28
CA ASP A 87 10.75 -0.16 13.49
C ASP A 87 10.72 0.37 12.04
N PHE A 88 9.52 0.60 11.47
CA PHE A 88 9.34 1.30 10.19
C PHE A 88 9.92 2.71 10.22
N SER A 89 9.52 3.53 11.21
CA SER A 89 10.07 4.89 11.35
C SER A 89 11.57 4.91 11.64
N ALA A 90 12.14 3.83 12.20
CA ALA A 90 13.58 3.71 12.35
C ALA A 90 14.27 3.53 10.99
N VAL A 91 13.73 2.67 10.11
CA VAL A 91 14.22 2.52 8.73
C VAL A 91 14.16 3.84 7.97
N CYS A 92 13.03 4.55 8.07
CA CYS A 92 12.87 5.85 7.39
C CYS A 92 13.90 6.89 7.86
N ARG A 93 14.18 6.94 9.16
CA ARG A 93 15.21 7.82 9.73
C ARG A 93 16.63 7.45 9.30
N GLU A 94 16.95 6.17 9.17
CA GLU A 94 18.24 5.70 8.66
C GLU A 94 18.44 6.12 7.20
N LEU A 95 17.35 6.13 6.40
CA LEU A 95 17.34 6.62 5.01
C LEU A 95 17.38 8.16 4.92
N GLY A 96 17.08 8.88 6.00
CA GLY A 96 16.92 10.33 5.98
C GLY A 96 15.67 10.80 5.25
N GLU A 97 14.66 9.93 5.11
CA GLU A 97 13.43 10.20 4.36
C GLU A 97 12.19 10.19 5.27
N PRO A 98 11.17 11.00 4.96
CA PRO A 98 9.89 10.95 5.65
C PRO A 98 9.19 9.59 5.48
N ASP A 99 8.52 9.11 6.52
CA ASP A 99 7.82 7.82 6.53
C ASP A 99 6.85 7.67 5.35
N GLY A 100 6.05 8.70 5.06
CA GLY A 100 5.11 8.67 3.94
C GLY A 100 5.77 8.61 2.55
N VAL A 101 6.98 9.15 2.42
CA VAL A 101 7.79 9.06 1.19
C VAL A 101 8.25 7.63 1.00
N VAL A 102 8.81 7.01 2.03
CA VAL A 102 9.28 5.62 1.99
C VAL A 102 8.13 4.65 1.73
N ALA A 103 6.99 4.82 2.42
CA ALA A 103 5.80 3.98 2.22
C ALA A 103 5.27 4.06 0.78
N THR A 104 5.24 5.26 0.19
CA THR A 104 4.79 5.44 -1.20
C THR A 104 5.81 4.89 -2.19
N ALA A 105 7.10 5.11 -1.97
CA ALA A 105 8.16 4.56 -2.81
C ALA A 105 8.16 3.03 -2.80
N TRP A 106 7.92 2.40 -1.64
CA TRP A 106 7.77 0.95 -1.54
C TRP A 106 6.64 0.41 -2.42
N VAL A 107 5.47 1.07 -2.42
CA VAL A 107 4.34 0.70 -3.29
C VAL A 107 4.72 0.81 -4.76
N LEU A 108 5.36 1.93 -5.16
CA LEU A 108 5.73 2.21 -6.55
C LEU A 108 6.86 1.31 -7.08
N GLN A 109 7.66 0.70 -6.20
CA GLN A 109 8.72 -0.24 -6.61
C GLN A 109 8.23 -1.66 -6.84
N HIS A 110 6.99 -1.99 -6.50
CA HIS A 110 6.43 -3.28 -6.86
C HIS A 110 6.25 -3.37 -8.39
N PRO A 111 6.84 -4.38 -9.07
CA PRO A 111 6.91 -4.43 -10.53
C PRO A 111 5.55 -4.42 -11.22
N ALA A 112 4.51 -4.93 -10.58
CA ALA A 112 3.15 -4.92 -11.11
C ALA A 112 2.38 -3.61 -10.89
N VAL A 113 2.94 -2.61 -10.17
CA VAL A 113 2.26 -1.36 -9.85
C VAL A 113 2.73 -0.25 -10.78
N ASP A 114 1.81 0.32 -11.57
CA ASP A 114 2.10 1.41 -12.49
C ASP A 114 1.93 2.79 -11.85
N SER A 115 1.03 2.91 -10.87
CA SER A 115 0.79 4.19 -10.21
C SER A 115 0.22 4.05 -8.81
N ALA A 116 0.42 5.09 -7.98
CA ALA A 116 -0.17 5.21 -6.65
C ALA A 116 -1.15 6.38 -6.60
N ILE A 117 -2.36 6.12 -6.09
CA ILE A 117 -3.40 7.15 -5.91
C ILE A 117 -3.25 7.74 -4.52
N VAL A 118 -2.77 8.97 -4.45
CA VAL A 118 -2.48 9.68 -3.21
C VAL A 118 -3.48 10.83 -3.00
N GLY A 119 -4.09 10.89 -1.82
CA GLY A 119 -4.98 11.99 -1.42
C GLY A 119 -4.22 13.01 -0.58
N VAL A 120 -3.86 14.14 -1.15
CA VAL A 120 -3.25 15.27 -0.44
C VAL A 120 -4.30 16.32 -0.07
N ARG A 121 -4.08 17.03 1.04
CA ARG A 121 -4.96 18.10 1.53
C ARG A 121 -4.35 19.50 1.39
N THR A 122 -3.03 19.58 1.33
CA THR A 122 -2.29 20.84 1.23
C THR A 122 -1.24 20.73 0.15
N VAL A 123 -0.79 21.90 -0.35
CA VAL A 123 0.25 21.97 -1.40
C VAL A 123 1.57 21.40 -0.89
N GLU A 124 1.91 21.64 0.37
CA GLU A 124 3.15 21.16 0.99
C GLU A 124 3.23 19.63 1.01
N GLN A 125 2.08 18.95 1.03
CA GLN A 125 2.03 17.48 0.94
C GLN A 125 2.38 16.96 -0.47
N LEU A 126 2.31 17.82 -1.51
CA LEU A 126 2.71 17.44 -2.86
C LEU A 126 4.23 17.31 -2.99
N ASP A 127 5.00 18.12 -2.24
CA ASP A 127 6.48 18.14 -2.35
C ASP A 127 7.10 16.76 -2.06
N GLY A 128 6.47 15.98 -1.17
CA GLY A 128 6.90 14.61 -0.87
C GLY A 128 6.60 13.59 -1.97
N LEU A 129 5.67 13.87 -2.88
CA LEU A 129 5.27 12.91 -3.92
C LEU A 129 6.33 12.78 -5.02
N ASP A 130 6.95 13.88 -5.44
CA ASP A 130 8.07 13.85 -6.40
C ASP A 130 9.24 13.05 -5.85
N ARG A 131 9.49 13.24 -4.54
CA ARG A 131 10.53 12.47 -3.85
C ARG A 131 10.19 10.98 -3.80
N ALA A 132 8.95 10.62 -3.45
CA ALA A 132 8.50 9.24 -3.42
C ALA A 132 8.58 8.54 -4.80
N ALA A 133 8.23 9.27 -5.87
CA ALA A 133 8.30 8.75 -7.24
C ALA A 133 9.74 8.55 -7.75
N SER A 134 10.70 9.29 -7.19
CA SER A 134 12.11 9.24 -7.58
C SER A 134 12.99 8.41 -6.64
N LEU A 135 12.51 8.10 -5.44
CA LEU A 135 13.26 7.35 -4.43
C LEU A 135 13.34 5.88 -4.83
N VAL A 136 14.55 5.41 -5.02
CA VAL A 136 14.84 3.98 -5.20
C VAL A 136 15.28 3.41 -3.86
N LEU A 137 14.52 2.47 -3.34
CA LEU A 137 14.87 1.72 -2.13
C LEU A 137 15.75 0.53 -2.54
N GLU A 138 16.89 0.42 -1.89
CA GLU A 138 17.79 -0.72 -2.09
C GLU A 138 17.12 -2.04 -1.72
N PRO A 139 17.48 -3.18 -2.35
CA PRO A 139 16.86 -4.48 -2.08
C PRO A 139 16.84 -4.86 -0.59
N ALA A 140 17.91 -4.58 0.14
CA ALA A 140 18.01 -4.86 1.56
C ALA A 140 17.01 -4.02 2.40
N VAL A 141 16.67 -2.81 1.94
CA VAL A 141 15.65 -1.98 2.58
C VAL A 141 14.25 -2.54 2.29
N MET A 142 14.01 -2.95 1.06
CA MET A 142 12.74 -3.59 0.67
C MET A 142 12.48 -4.85 1.51
N GLU A 143 13.48 -5.74 1.60
CA GLU A 143 13.42 -6.97 2.42
C GLU A 143 13.12 -6.63 3.89
N ARG A 144 13.80 -5.64 4.45
CA ARG A 144 13.56 -5.21 5.84
C ARG A 144 12.16 -4.66 6.07
N LEU A 145 11.62 -3.90 5.11
CA LEU A 145 10.23 -3.41 5.18
C LEU A 145 9.24 -4.57 5.07
N ASP A 146 9.52 -5.55 4.22
CA ASP A 146 8.71 -6.74 4.05
C ASP A 146 8.69 -7.63 5.31
N GLU A 147 9.80 -7.71 6.05
CA GLU A 147 9.87 -8.38 7.34
C GLU A 147 9.07 -7.65 8.43
N ILE A 148 9.16 -6.31 8.48
CA ILE A 148 8.41 -5.48 9.41
C ILE A 148 6.90 -5.63 9.17
N PHE A 149 6.48 -5.67 7.91
CA PHE A 149 5.09 -5.76 7.48
C PHE A 149 4.80 -7.12 6.80
N ASP A 150 5.11 -8.21 7.49
CA ASP A 150 4.87 -9.56 6.98
C ASP A 150 3.41 -9.75 6.57
N ILE A 151 3.20 -10.24 5.35
CA ILE A 151 1.88 -10.56 4.79
C ILE A 151 1.07 -11.51 5.68
N ASN A 152 1.75 -12.37 6.46
CA ASN A 152 1.09 -13.29 7.38
C ASN A 152 0.57 -12.58 8.66
N LEU A 153 1.17 -11.46 9.06
CA LEU A 153 0.70 -10.66 10.18
C LEU A 153 -0.63 -9.96 9.86
N GLY A 154 -0.80 -9.44 8.65
CA GLY A 154 -2.06 -8.88 8.18
C GLY A 154 -3.23 -9.88 8.25
N ARG A 155 -2.98 -11.17 8.01
CA ARG A 155 -3.98 -12.24 8.19
C ARG A 155 -4.34 -12.51 9.64
N ARG A 156 -3.45 -12.25 10.59
CA ARG A 156 -3.70 -12.45 12.04
C ARG A 156 -4.46 -11.31 12.66
N ILE A 157 -4.33 -10.10 12.11
CA ILE A 157 -4.88 -8.87 12.68
C ILE A 157 -6.25 -8.53 12.07
N GLY A 158 -6.53 -8.91 10.83
CA GLY A 158 -7.73 -8.49 10.13
C GLY A 158 -8.82 -9.55 10.01
N LYS A 159 -9.84 -9.50 10.89
CA LYS A 159 -11.16 -10.04 10.54
C LYS A 159 -11.88 -9.21 9.46
N GLY A 160 -11.28 -8.11 8.98
CA GLY A 160 -11.89 -7.15 8.09
C GLY A 160 -11.37 -7.11 6.66
N ALA A 161 -10.20 -7.65 6.38
CA ALA A 161 -9.69 -7.76 5.03
C ALA A 161 -10.13 -9.09 4.41
N SER A 162 -11.43 -9.35 4.38
CA SER A 162 -11.96 -10.38 3.49
C SER A 162 -11.89 -9.83 2.07
N PRO A 163 -11.30 -10.57 1.11
CA PRO A 163 -11.43 -10.26 -0.30
C PRO A 163 -12.89 -10.12 -0.74
N GLU A 164 -13.81 -10.72 0.03
CA GLU A 164 -15.25 -10.66 -0.17
C GLU A 164 -15.86 -9.29 0.19
N ALA A 165 -15.19 -8.46 1.00
CA ALA A 165 -15.67 -7.13 1.34
C ALA A 165 -15.70 -6.18 0.12
N HIS A 166 -15.06 -6.57 -0.96
CA HIS A 166 -14.96 -5.81 -2.20
C HIS A 166 -15.41 -6.61 -3.43
N SER A 167 -15.91 -7.83 -3.24
CA SER A 167 -16.58 -8.58 -4.31
C SER A 167 -18.03 -8.10 -4.39
N TRP A 168 -18.28 -7.31 -5.34
CA TRP A 168 -19.52 -6.77 -5.90
C TRP A 168 -20.21 -7.75 -6.83
#